data_f973ffd61e333608187199686b1f7a44
#
_entry.id   f973ffd61e333608187199686b1f7a44
#
_cell.length_a   1.000
_cell.length_b   1.000
_cell.length_c   1.000
_cell.angle_alpha   90.00
_cell.angle_beta   90.00
_cell.angle_gamma   90.00
#
_symmetry.space_group_name_H-M   'P 1'
#
loop_
_entity.id
_entity.type
_entity.pdbx_description
1 polymer ?
#
loop_
_entity_poly.entity_id
_entity_poly.type
_entity_poly.pdbx_seq_one_letter_code
_entity_poly.pdbx_strand_id
1 'polypeptide(L)'
;MAMITVQQMAESIGTERISDWVEVTQAMIDQFAEATGDHQFIHVDPVRAAQTPFGGTIAHGFLSLSLMPMLAARTDAPAIAGAKMGVNYGGNKVRFLQPVRSGKRVRGRFKLLNFTERKPGIWEQVQEYTLEIEGEQKPALIAEWIALIYV
;
A
#
# COMPACT_ATOMS: atom_id res chain seq x y z
N MET A 1 10.06 19.00 2.02
CA MET A 1 8.84 18.35 2.56
C MET A 1 8.21 19.30 3.58
N ALA A 2 6.93 19.59 3.43
CA ALA A 2 6.19 20.42 4.40
C ALA A 2 6.11 19.70 5.75
N MET A 3 6.12 20.45 6.84
CA MET A 3 6.00 19.92 8.20
C MET A 3 4.74 20.50 8.84
N ILE A 4 3.90 19.67 9.44
CA ILE A 4 2.66 20.07 10.09
C ILE A 4 2.57 19.51 11.50
N THR A 5 1.75 20.13 12.34
CA THR A 5 1.47 19.63 13.69
C THR A 5 0.48 18.47 13.67
N VAL A 6 0.37 17.73 14.77
CA VAL A 6 -0.66 16.67 14.93
C VAL A 6 -2.07 17.25 14.79
N GLN A 7 -2.31 18.48 15.27
CA GLN A 7 -3.60 19.16 15.14
C GLN A 7 -3.92 19.45 13.66
N GLN A 8 -2.96 20.00 12.94
CA GLN A 8 -3.13 20.24 11.50
C GLN A 8 -3.35 18.95 10.71
N MET A 9 -2.70 17.85 11.14
CA MET A 9 -2.95 16.54 10.53
C MET A 9 -4.39 16.09 10.80
N ALA A 10 -4.89 16.24 12.03
CA ALA A 10 -6.27 15.90 12.38
C ALA A 10 -7.30 16.75 11.61
N GLU A 11 -6.98 18.02 11.35
CA GLU A 11 -7.83 18.92 10.54
C GLU A 11 -7.82 18.57 9.05
N SER A 12 -6.85 17.76 8.60
CA SER A 12 -6.72 17.36 7.19
C SER A 12 -7.49 16.08 6.82
N ILE A 13 -8.34 15.56 7.70
CA ILE A 13 -9.18 14.39 7.43
C ILE A 13 -9.99 14.61 6.14
N GLY A 14 -10.03 13.58 5.28
CA GLY A 14 -10.66 13.62 3.97
C GLY A 14 -9.72 13.98 2.83
N THR A 15 -8.50 14.45 3.12
CA THR A 15 -7.50 14.70 2.07
C THR A 15 -7.03 13.42 1.42
N GLU A 16 -6.77 13.49 0.13
CA GLU A 16 -6.32 12.38 -0.68
C GLU A 16 -4.96 12.69 -1.29
N ARG A 17 -4.08 11.69 -1.32
CA ARG A 17 -2.74 11.79 -1.89
C ARG A 17 -2.45 10.59 -2.77
N ILE A 18 -1.72 10.83 -3.84
CA ILE A 18 -1.43 9.82 -4.86
C ILE A 18 0.08 9.73 -5.03
N SER A 19 0.60 8.49 -5.07
CA SER A 19 2.02 8.24 -5.31
C SER A 19 2.38 8.33 -6.79
N ASP A 20 3.67 8.28 -7.07
CA ASP A 20 4.18 7.94 -8.40
C ASP A 20 3.77 6.52 -8.81
N TRP A 21 3.89 6.24 -10.11
CA TRP A 21 3.81 4.88 -10.64
C TRP A 21 5.09 4.11 -10.32
N VAL A 22 4.91 2.85 -9.90
CA VAL A 22 6.00 1.92 -9.59
C VAL A 22 5.76 0.61 -10.33
N GLU A 23 6.78 0.11 -11.01
CA GLU A 23 6.72 -1.19 -11.66
C GLU A 23 6.78 -2.32 -10.63
N VAL A 24 5.87 -3.29 -10.74
CA VAL A 24 5.93 -4.53 -9.97
C VAL A 24 6.67 -5.56 -10.82
N THR A 25 7.95 -5.74 -10.55
CA THR A 25 8.83 -6.62 -11.32
C THR A 25 8.71 -8.07 -10.89
N GLN A 26 9.07 -9.00 -11.77
CA GLN A 26 9.20 -10.41 -11.41
C GLN A 26 10.20 -10.62 -10.26
N ALA A 27 11.28 -9.84 -10.24
CA ALA A 27 12.28 -9.92 -9.17
C ALA A 27 11.67 -9.58 -7.80
N MET A 28 10.80 -8.58 -7.72
CA MET A 28 10.07 -8.26 -6.48
C MET A 28 9.16 -9.41 -6.05
N ILE A 29 8.47 -10.02 -6.99
CA ILE A 29 7.57 -11.15 -6.73
C ILE A 29 8.37 -12.36 -6.24
N ASP A 30 9.49 -12.67 -6.89
CA ASP A 30 10.37 -13.77 -6.49
C ASP A 30 10.96 -13.54 -5.08
N GLN A 31 11.38 -12.31 -4.78
CA GLN A 31 11.88 -11.96 -3.45
C GLN A 31 10.80 -12.10 -2.37
N PHE A 32 9.58 -11.71 -2.68
CA PHE A 32 8.44 -11.87 -1.76
C PHE A 32 8.13 -13.36 -1.52
N ALA A 33 8.16 -14.17 -2.57
CA ALA A 33 7.99 -15.61 -2.47
C ALA A 33 9.06 -16.24 -1.57
N GLU A 34 10.34 -15.85 -1.74
CA GLU A 34 11.42 -16.31 -0.91
C GLU A 34 11.27 -15.89 0.57
N ALA A 35 10.87 -14.62 0.79
CA ALA A 35 10.72 -14.07 2.15
C ALA A 35 9.57 -14.72 2.93
N THR A 36 8.49 -15.11 2.24
CA THR A 36 7.25 -15.59 2.88
C THR A 36 7.01 -17.09 2.75
N GLY A 37 7.72 -17.76 1.83
CA GLY A 37 7.53 -19.17 1.54
C GLY A 37 6.36 -19.47 0.59
N ASP A 38 5.66 -18.45 0.06
CA ASP A 38 4.60 -18.65 -0.93
C ASP A 38 5.16 -18.70 -2.35
N HIS A 39 5.48 -19.93 -2.79
CA HIS A 39 6.05 -20.24 -4.10
C HIS A 39 5.01 -20.83 -5.05
N GLN A 40 3.74 -20.49 -4.91
CA GLN A 40 2.72 -20.96 -5.83
C GLN A 40 3.09 -20.59 -7.28
N PHE A 41 2.91 -21.52 -8.21
CA PHE A 41 3.39 -21.37 -9.58
C PHE A 41 2.85 -20.12 -10.29
N ILE A 42 1.66 -19.65 -9.93
CA ILE A 42 1.08 -18.45 -10.53
C ILE A 42 1.91 -17.18 -10.30
N HIS A 43 2.81 -17.22 -9.32
CA HIS A 43 3.70 -16.10 -8.98
C HIS A 43 5.11 -16.27 -9.54
N VAL A 44 5.63 -17.51 -9.57
CA VAL A 44 7.07 -17.75 -9.79
C VAL A 44 7.39 -18.55 -11.05
N ASP A 45 6.41 -19.11 -11.74
CA ASP A 45 6.62 -19.91 -12.96
C ASP A 45 5.91 -19.27 -14.17
N PRO A 46 6.61 -18.43 -14.94
CA PRO A 46 6.01 -17.73 -16.08
C PRO A 46 5.42 -18.66 -17.14
N VAL A 47 6.03 -19.82 -17.36
CA VAL A 47 5.58 -20.78 -18.38
C VAL A 47 4.25 -21.40 -17.99
N ARG A 48 4.14 -21.89 -16.76
CA ARG A 48 2.89 -22.47 -16.26
C ARG A 48 1.82 -21.39 -16.06
N ALA A 49 2.19 -20.23 -15.54
CA ALA A 49 1.26 -19.13 -15.32
C ALA A 49 0.64 -18.59 -16.62
N ALA A 50 1.40 -18.63 -17.74
CA ALA A 50 0.90 -18.23 -19.05
C ALA A 50 -0.27 -19.11 -19.55
N GLN A 51 -0.41 -20.32 -19.03
CA GLN A 51 -1.49 -21.24 -19.35
C GLN A 51 -2.75 -21.04 -18.50
N THR A 52 -2.68 -20.13 -17.52
CA THR A 52 -3.83 -19.78 -16.70
C THR A 52 -4.62 -18.62 -17.33
N PRO A 53 -5.85 -18.34 -16.85
CA PRO A 53 -6.60 -17.16 -17.29
C PRO A 53 -5.88 -15.83 -17.07
N PHE A 54 -4.86 -15.79 -16.19
CA PHE A 54 -4.04 -14.59 -15.97
C PHE A 54 -3.11 -14.27 -17.14
N GLY A 55 -2.73 -15.29 -17.95
CA GLY A 55 -1.87 -15.12 -19.12
C GLY A 55 -0.40 -14.81 -18.81
N GLY A 56 0.02 -14.99 -17.58
CA GLY A 56 1.37 -14.75 -17.07
C GLY A 56 1.40 -14.75 -15.55
N THR A 57 2.58 -14.55 -14.97
CA THR A 57 2.72 -14.47 -13.53
C THR A 57 2.07 -13.21 -12.97
N ILE A 58 1.52 -13.33 -11.77
CA ILE A 58 0.88 -12.25 -11.03
C ILE A 58 1.56 -12.05 -9.67
N ALA A 59 1.52 -10.82 -9.18
CA ALA A 59 1.98 -10.52 -7.83
C ALA A 59 1.07 -11.20 -6.80
N HIS A 60 1.67 -11.61 -5.66
CA HIS A 60 0.89 -11.99 -4.50
C HIS A 60 0.01 -10.82 -4.07
N GLY A 61 -1.24 -11.09 -3.70
CA GLY A 61 -2.09 -10.04 -3.12
C GLY A 61 -1.43 -9.40 -1.90
N PHE A 62 -0.77 -10.20 -1.07
CA PHE A 62 -0.05 -9.70 0.11
C PHE A 62 1.21 -8.89 -0.24
N LEU A 63 1.86 -9.12 -1.38
CA LEU A 63 2.90 -8.21 -1.87
C LEU A 63 2.28 -6.85 -2.20
N SER A 64 1.21 -6.82 -2.96
CA SER A 64 0.49 -5.58 -3.31
C SER A 64 0.07 -4.80 -2.07
N LEU A 65 -0.44 -5.49 -1.05
CA LEU A 65 -0.77 -4.89 0.24
C LEU A 65 0.47 -4.33 0.94
N SER A 66 1.58 -5.05 0.92
CA SER A 66 2.84 -4.68 1.58
C SER A 66 3.54 -3.48 0.93
N LEU A 67 3.14 -3.07 -0.27
CA LEU A 67 3.68 -1.88 -0.93
C LEU A 67 3.16 -0.56 -0.31
N MET A 68 2.15 -0.60 0.55
CA MET A 68 1.54 0.60 1.14
C MET A 68 2.57 1.59 1.72
N PRO A 69 3.49 1.19 2.60
CA PRO A 69 4.42 2.15 3.20
C PRO A 69 5.34 2.80 2.18
N MET A 70 5.83 2.03 1.22
CA MET A 70 6.71 2.54 0.17
C MET A 70 5.97 3.53 -0.74
N LEU A 71 4.74 3.20 -1.14
CA LEU A 71 3.94 4.09 -1.98
C LEU A 71 3.50 5.34 -1.22
N ALA A 72 3.16 5.23 0.07
CA ALA A 72 2.84 6.39 0.90
C ALA A 72 4.02 7.37 1.00
N ALA A 73 5.24 6.84 1.12
CA ALA A 73 6.47 7.65 1.14
C ALA A 73 6.75 8.35 -0.20
N ARG A 74 6.11 7.94 -1.27
CA ARG A 74 6.21 8.55 -2.61
C ARG A 74 5.08 9.53 -2.91
N THR A 75 4.32 9.92 -1.92
CA THR A 75 3.34 11.00 -2.03
C THR A 75 3.94 12.33 -1.55
N ASP A 76 3.19 13.41 -1.73
CA ASP A 76 3.53 14.72 -1.19
C ASP A 76 3.07 14.90 0.27
N ALA A 77 2.89 13.81 1.01
CA ALA A 77 2.43 13.86 2.39
C ALA A 77 3.39 14.68 3.25
N PRO A 78 2.86 15.57 4.10
CA PRO A 78 3.71 16.34 5.01
C PRO A 78 4.29 15.44 6.11
N ALA A 79 5.46 15.82 6.61
CA ALA A 79 5.98 15.23 7.83
C ALA A 79 5.23 15.77 9.05
N ILE A 80 5.00 14.93 10.04
CA ILE A 80 4.38 15.34 11.30
C ILE A 80 5.48 15.79 12.26
N ALA A 81 5.37 17.02 12.76
CA ALA A 81 6.31 17.58 13.71
C ALA A 81 6.39 16.72 14.98
N GLY A 82 7.59 16.36 15.40
CA GLY A 82 7.83 15.52 16.56
C GLY A 82 7.65 14.00 16.32
N ALA A 83 7.23 13.58 15.14
CA ALA A 83 7.08 12.16 14.87
C ALA A 83 8.43 11.44 14.93
N LYS A 84 8.49 10.38 15.72
CA LYS A 84 9.67 9.54 15.93
C LYS A 84 9.63 8.26 15.11
N MET A 85 8.45 7.67 14.99
CA MET A 85 8.23 6.44 14.21
C MET A 85 6.75 6.23 13.89
N GLY A 86 6.50 5.49 12.82
CA GLY A 86 5.19 4.95 12.47
C GLY A 86 5.24 3.42 12.55
N VAL A 87 4.22 2.81 13.14
CA VAL A 87 4.14 1.35 13.30
C VAL A 87 2.83 0.86 12.70
N ASN A 88 2.90 -0.19 11.88
CA ASN A 88 1.70 -0.86 11.41
C ASN A 88 0.94 -1.46 12.58
N TYR A 89 -0.33 -1.10 12.72
CA TYR A 89 -1.18 -1.59 13.79
C TYR A 89 -2.20 -2.62 13.30
N GLY A 90 -2.72 -2.42 12.08
CA GLY A 90 -3.68 -3.35 11.50
C GLY A 90 -4.28 -2.85 10.20
N GLY A 91 -5.31 -3.53 9.78
CA GLY A 91 -6.07 -3.18 8.60
C GLY A 91 -7.49 -3.72 8.66
N ASN A 92 -8.39 -3.06 7.95
CA ASN A 92 -9.77 -3.48 7.81
C ASN A 92 -10.16 -3.55 6.34
N LYS A 93 -11.21 -4.32 6.05
CA LYS A 93 -11.89 -4.34 4.74
C LYS A 93 -10.93 -4.56 3.57
N VAL A 94 -9.95 -5.44 3.74
CA VAL A 94 -9.01 -5.78 2.68
C VAL A 94 -9.72 -6.62 1.63
N ARG A 95 -9.66 -6.18 0.36
CA ARG A 95 -10.20 -6.91 -0.78
C ARG A 95 -9.23 -6.83 -1.95
N PHE A 96 -8.86 -7.99 -2.46
CA PHE A 96 -8.07 -8.12 -3.69
C PHE A 96 -9.04 -8.23 -4.86
N LEU A 97 -9.12 -7.18 -5.67
CA LEU A 97 -10.17 -7.02 -6.68
C LEU A 97 -9.71 -7.46 -8.07
N GLN A 98 -8.42 -7.30 -8.35
CA GLN A 98 -7.84 -7.59 -9.67
C GLN A 98 -6.37 -7.98 -9.52
N PRO A 99 -5.88 -9.02 -10.24
CA PRO A 99 -4.48 -9.41 -10.18
C PRO A 99 -3.58 -8.33 -10.80
N VAL A 100 -2.41 -8.15 -10.22
CA VAL A 100 -1.33 -7.34 -10.77
C VAL A 100 -0.38 -8.26 -11.51
N ARG A 101 -0.33 -8.18 -12.82
CA ARG A 101 0.62 -8.95 -13.62
C ARG A 101 2.04 -8.42 -13.42
N SER A 102 3.00 -9.34 -13.44
CA SER A 102 4.42 -8.99 -13.45
C SER A 102 4.71 -8.00 -14.59
N GLY A 103 5.45 -6.94 -14.28
CA GLY A 103 5.79 -5.87 -15.20
C GLY A 103 4.78 -4.73 -15.29
N LYS A 104 3.62 -4.84 -14.67
CA LYS A 104 2.65 -3.74 -14.60
C LYS A 104 3.09 -2.68 -13.61
N ARG A 105 2.71 -1.42 -13.89
CA ARG A 105 2.93 -0.31 -12.98
C ARG A 105 1.69 -0.08 -12.13
N VAL A 106 1.94 0.21 -10.86
CA VAL A 106 0.89 0.49 -9.85
C VAL A 106 1.19 1.81 -9.15
N ARG A 107 0.16 2.42 -8.57
CA ARG A 107 0.30 3.56 -7.66
C ARG A 107 -0.69 3.46 -6.51
N GLY A 108 -0.31 4.02 -5.39
CA GLY A 108 -1.17 4.10 -4.21
C GLY A 108 -1.94 5.41 -4.17
N ARG A 109 -3.22 5.32 -3.87
CA ARG A 109 -4.08 6.43 -3.50
C ARG A 109 -4.41 6.29 -2.03
N PHE A 110 -4.16 7.34 -1.25
CA PHE A 110 -4.32 7.34 0.20
C PHE A 110 -5.27 8.46 0.60
N LYS A 111 -6.37 8.10 1.22
CA LYS A 111 -7.34 9.05 1.78
C LYS A 111 -7.30 8.96 3.29
N LEU A 112 -7.01 10.07 3.95
CA LEU A 112 -7.02 10.12 5.41
C LEU A 112 -8.46 10.06 5.92
N LEU A 113 -8.79 8.99 6.65
CA LEU A 113 -10.13 8.76 7.20
C LEU A 113 -10.23 9.22 8.64
N ASN A 114 -9.17 9.03 9.44
CA ASN A 114 -9.16 9.40 10.85
C ASN A 114 -7.72 9.65 11.34
N PHE A 115 -7.59 10.54 12.30
CA PHE A 115 -6.33 10.81 12.99
C PHE A 115 -6.63 11.28 14.41
N THR A 116 -6.46 10.39 15.41
CA THR A 116 -6.85 10.62 16.79
C THR A 116 -5.79 10.17 17.77
N GLU A 117 -5.64 10.89 18.87
CA GLU A 117 -4.74 10.49 19.95
C GLU A 117 -5.37 9.36 20.76
N ARG A 118 -4.69 8.22 20.85
CA ARG A 118 -5.13 7.05 21.63
C ARG A 118 -4.62 7.11 23.07
N LYS A 119 -3.38 7.52 23.22
CA LYS A 119 -2.66 7.71 24.48
C LYS A 119 -1.74 8.91 24.29
N PRO A 120 -1.31 9.57 25.36
CA PRO A 120 -0.38 10.69 25.25
C PRO A 120 0.83 10.34 24.36
N GLY A 121 1.02 11.09 23.27
CA GLY A 121 2.11 10.90 22.33
C GLY A 121 1.94 9.74 21.34
N ILE A 122 0.79 9.06 21.29
CA ILE A 122 0.51 7.97 20.35
C ILE A 122 -0.79 8.25 19.60
N TRP A 123 -0.65 8.53 18.31
CA TRP A 123 -1.77 8.88 17.43
C TRP A 123 -2.10 7.72 16.50
N GLU A 124 -3.38 7.39 16.39
CA GLU A 124 -3.87 6.40 15.41
C GLU A 124 -4.23 7.12 14.12
N GLN A 125 -3.62 6.66 13.04
CA GLN A 125 -3.90 7.12 11.69
C GLN A 125 -4.62 6.01 10.93
N VAL A 126 -5.78 6.34 10.37
CA VAL A 126 -6.53 5.42 9.49
C VAL A 126 -6.58 6.03 8.09
N GLN A 127 -6.10 5.29 7.10
CA GLN A 127 -6.13 5.69 5.70
C GLN A 127 -6.84 4.64 4.87
N GLU A 128 -7.68 5.07 3.93
CA GLU A 128 -8.12 4.20 2.85
C GLU A 128 -6.99 4.12 1.82
N TYR A 129 -6.57 2.90 1.53
CA TYR A 129 -5.57 2.59 0.54
C TYR A 129 -6.22 1.94 -0.66
N THR A 130 -6.03 2.53 -1.84
CA THR A 130 -6.43 1.97 -3.11
C THR A 130 -5.19 1.79 -3.97
N LEU A 131 -4.94 0.57 -4.45
CA LEU A 131 -3.84 0.30 -5.38
C LEU A 131 -4.38 0.30 -6.80
N GLU A 132 -3.99 1.30 -7.58
CA GLU A 132 -4.37 1.42 -8.99
C GLU A 132 -3.35 0.73 -9.88
N ILE A 133 -3.83 0.13 -10.98
CA ILE A 133 -2.99 -0.46 -12.04
C ILE A 133 -3.05 0.46 -13.25
N GLU A 134 -1.90 0.83 -13.81
CA GLU A 134 -1.82 1.68 -15.00
C GLU A 134 -2.58 1.08 -16.18
N GLY A 135 -3.45 1.88 -16.78
CA GLY A 135 -4.28 1.47 -17.90
C GLY A 135 -5.55 0.71 -17.54
N GLU A 136 -5.78 0.42 -16.25
CA GLU A 136 -6.95 -0.30 -15.78
C GLU A 136 -7.89 0.63 -15.00
N GLN A 137 -9.20 0.49 -15.18
CA GLN A 137 -10.18 1.26 -14.42
C GLN A 137 -10.42 0.66 -13.04
N LYS A 138 -10.43 -0.68 -12.94
CA LYS A 138 -10.63 -1.38 -11.68
C LYS A 138 -9.31 -1.46 -10.90
N PRO A 139 -9.30 -1.05 -9.62
CA PRO A 139 -8.09 -1.15 -8.81
C PRO A 139 -7.72 -2.60 -8.50
N ALA A 140 -6.44 -2.81 -8.16
CA ALA A 140 -5.94 -4.12 -7.74
C ALA A 140 -6.49 -4.50 -6.36
N LEU A 141 -6.49 -3.55 -5.44
CA LEU A 141 -7.00 -3.77 -4.09
C LEU A 141 -7.51 -2.47 -3.46
N ILE A 142 -8.33 -2.64 -2.43
CA ILE A 142 -8.74 -1.60 -1.50
C ILE A 142 -8.61 -2.12 -0.08
N ALA A 143 -8.16 -1.28 0.85
CA ALA A 143 -8.00 -1.63 2.26
C ALA A 143 -8.08 -0.38 3.13
N GLU A 144 -8.43 -0.55 4.40
CA GLU A 144 -8.16 0.46 5.42
C GLU A 144 -6.86 0.10 6.12
N TRP A 145 -5.90 1.02 6.14
CA TRP A 145 -4.61 0.86 6.79
C TRP A 145 -4.58 1.65 8.10
N ILE A 146 -4.27 0.97 9.18
CA ILE A 146 -4.19 1.55 10.51
C ILE A 146 -2.73 1.56 10.95
N ALA A 147 -2.21 2.74 11.24
CA ALA A 147 -0.86 2.94 11.75
C ALA A 147 -0.89 3.71 13.07
N LEU A 148 0.09 3.47 13.93
CA LEU A 148 0.32 4.27 15.13
C LEU A 148 1.52 5.16 14.90
N ILE A 149 1.34 6.47 15.14
CA ILE A 149 2.37 7.48 15.01
C ILE A 149 2.80 7.91 16.41
N TYR A 150 4.06 7.73 16.72
CA TYR A 150 4.67 8.12 18.01
C TYR A 150 5.33 9.50 17.86
N VAL A 151 4.94 10.43 18.67
CA VAL A 151 5.46 11.81 18.71
C VAL A 151 6.17 12.13 20.02
#